data_96fd4482f709caf4aa2af13c2bb338e1
#
_entry.id   96fd4482f709caf4aa2af13c2bb338e1
#
_cell.length_a   1.000
_cell.length_b   1.000
_cell.length_c   1.000
_cell.angle_alpha   90.00
_cell.angle_beta   90.00
_cell.angle_gamma   90.00
#
_symmetry.space_group_name_H-M   'P 1'
#
loop_
_entity.id
_entity.type
_entity.pdbx_description
1 polymer ?
#
loop_
_entity_poly.entity_id
_entity_poly.type
_entity_poly.pdbx_seq_one_letter_code
_entity_poly.pdbx_strand_id
1 'polypeptide(L)'
;MTTPHPSPLVDQHCHSVLRDDPTADTFAAYLTESDAPPAPGTTHLDTQLGFAVRRWCPPLLGLEPHCPPGHYLDRRRELGAHEVNRRLLGSTGITDYLIDTGLDGGLLDLPGFAAAGGAAVHEIARLESLAERTADTAGSAEAFADGLAGVVREAARTAVGFKSIAAYRHGLDLDPAPPSGAEVRAAAGRWLAGRAPGGRLTDPVLLRHLLWSAAETGLPLQLHTGFGDPDLRLHRCDPLLLTDFIRAVRPTGCSVVLLHGYPYLRSSGYLAHVYPHVYADVGLSLSYTGARARAVLAEALELTPFGKLLFSTDAHGLPELFVVGTELFRRGLTGLLAEWTAEGAWSAADAERVAAMAGGGNARRLYGLDG
;
A
#
# COMPACT_ATOMS: atom_id res chain seq x y z
N MET A 1 14.14 -20.53 -24.36
CA MET A 1 14.49 -19.48 -23.40
C MET A 1 13.36 -19.42 -22.39
N THR A 2 13.64 -19.54 -21.09
CA THR A 2 12.64 -19.36 -20.02
C THR A 2 12.22 -17.90 -19.97
N THR A 3 10.92 -17.63 -19.96
CA THR A 3 10.40 -16.26 -19.79
C THR A 3 10.72 -15.77 -18.39
N PRO A 4 11.34 -14.60 -18.20
CA PRO A 4 11.63 -14.05 -16.88
C PRO A 4 10.34 -13.94 -16.05
N HIS A 5 10.35 -14.49 -14.86
CA HIS A 5 9.17 -14.51 -13.98
C HIS A 5 9.55 -13.96 -12.59
N PRO A 6 8.90 -12.90 -12.10
CA PRO A 6 9.15 -12.38 -10.76
C PRO A 6 8.66 -13.38 -9.70
N SER A 7 9.61 -14.01 -9.00
CA SER A 7 9.33 -14.96 -7.92
C SER A 7 10.62 -15.21 -7.13
N PRO A 8 10.58 -15.27 -5.79
CA PRO A 8 9.41 -15.02 -4.93
C PRO A 8 9.01 -13.55 -4.90
N LEU A 9 7.74 -13.27 -4.51
CA LEU A 9 7.24 -11.91 -4.34
C LEU A 9 7.28 -11.47 -2.87
N VAL A 10 7.55 -10.19 -2.65
CA VAL A 10 7.34 -9.49 -1.37
C VAL A 10 6.29 -8.42 -1.60
N ASP A 11 5.14 -8.55 -0.95
CA ASP A 11 4.11 -7.51 -0.94
C ASP A 11 4.47 -6.45 0.10
N GLN A 12 5.14 -5.38 -0.35
CA GLN A 12 5.73 -4.41 0.58
C GLN A 12 4.72 -3.44 1.19
N HIS A 13 3.46 -3.47 0.73
CA HIS A 13 2.36 -2.69 1.30
C HIS A 13 1.01 -3.35 0.99
N CYS A 14 0.36 -3.82 2.02
CA CYS A 14 -1.00 -4.34 1.99
C CYS A 14 -1.68 -4.14 3.35
N HIS A 15 -2.95 -4.54 3.44
CA HIS A 15 -3.71 -4.60 4.67
C HIS A 15 -4.15 -6.03 4.95
N SER A 16 -4.81 -6.26 6.09
CA SER A 16 -5.31 -7.59 6.41
C SER A 16 -6.62 -7.90 5.69
N VAL A 17 -7.08 -9.16 5.79
CA VAL A 17 -8.32 -9.64 5.20
C VAL A 17 -9.41 -9.80 6.25
N LEU A 18 -10.68 -9.78 5.82
CA LEU A 18 -11.84 -10.01 6.67
C LEU A 18 -11.78 -11.39 7.33
N ARG A 19 -12.15 -11.42 8.62
CA ARG A 19 -12.29 -12.65 9.40
C ARG A 19 -13.52 -13.45 8.97
N ASP A 20 -14.60 -12.75 8.64
CA ASP A 20 -15.90 -13.32 8.29
C ASP A 20 -16.22 -13.09 6.81
N ASP A 21 -17.13 -13.92 6.26
CA ASP A 21 -17.58 -13.77 4.88
C ASP A 21 -18.36 -12.46 4.69
N PRO A 22 -18.00 -11.63 3.70
CA PRO A 22 -18.75 -10.43 3.40
C PRO A 22 -20.11 -10.74 2.78
N THR A 23 -21.08 -9.85 3.00
CA THR A 23 -22.30 -9.82 2.19
C THR A 23 -21.97 -9.45 0.75
N ALA A 24 -22.92 -9.62 -0.19
CA ALA A 24 -22.72 -9.23 -1.59
C ALA A 24 -22.41 -7.71 -1.73
N ASP A 25 -23.11 -6.88 -0.96
CA ASP A 25 -22.90 -5.44 -0.97
C ASP A 25 -21.52 -5.06 -0.38
N THR A 26 -21.15 -5.68 0.74
CA THR A 26 -19.83 -5.50 1.33
C THR A 26 -18.71 -5.97 0.39
N PHE A 27 -18.89 -7.12 -0.27
CA PHE A 27 -17.93 -7.61 -1.26
C PHE A 27 -17.76 -6.60 -2.41
N ALA A 28 -18.86 -6.08 -2.94
CA ALA A 28 -18.82 -5.09 -4.02
C ALA A 28 -18.18 -3.77 -3.58
N ALA A 29 -18.39 -3.35 -2.33
CA ALA A 29 -17.78 -2.14 -1.76
C ALA A 29 -16.24 -2.23 -1.67
N TYR A 30 -15.68 -3.43 -1.49
CA TYR A 30 -14.23 -3.63 -1.54
C TYR A 30 -13.62 -3.60 -2.95
N LEU A 31 -14.44 -3.51 -4.00
CA LEU A 31 -13.97 -3.42 -5.40
C LEU A 31 -13.91 -1.97 -5.92
N THR A 32 -13.99 -1.00 -5.06
CA THR A 32 -13.99 0.42 -5.40
C THR A 32 -13.36 1.26 -4.29
N GLU A 33 -12.86 2.44 -4.64
CA GLU A 33 -12.48 3.48 -3.66
C GLU A 33 -13.67 4.40 -3.32
N SER A 34 -14.85 4.19 -3.93
CA SER A 34 -16.04 4.99 -3.62
C SER A 34 -16.59 4.67 -2.23
N ASP A 35 -16.91 5.69 -1.46
CA ASP A 35 -17.62 5.61 -0.18
C ASP A 35 -19.15 5.57 -0.34
N ALA A 36 -19.64 5.56 -1.59
CA ALA A 36 -21.05 5.59 -1.95
C ALA A 36 -21.46 4.34 -2.75
N PRO A 37 -22.75 3.94 -2.69
CA PRO A 37 -23.28 2.89 -3.54
C PRO A 37 -23.12 3.21 -5.04
N PRO A 38 -23.08 2.19 -5.91
CA PRO A 38 -22.99 2.42 -7.34
C PRO A 38 -24.22 3.19 -7.86
N ALA A 39 -24.05 3.94 -8.94
CA ALA A 39 -25.15 4.64 -9.59
C ALA A 39 -26.25 3.64 -10.01
N PRO A 40 -27.55 4.05 -10.05
CA PRO A 40 -28.64 3.18 -10.43
C PRO A 40 -28.39 2.46 -11.77
N GLY A 41 -28.56 1.14 -11.79
CA GLY A 41 -28.33 0.31 -12.97
C GLY A 41 -26.86 -0.02 -13.26
N THR A 42 -25.93 0.32 -12.35
CA THR A 42 -24.51 -0.02 -12.46
C THR A 42 -24.04 -0.93 -11.33
N THR A 43 -22.82 -1.47 -11.43
CA THR A 43 -22.22 -2.28 -10.38
C THR A 43 -20.70 -2.11 -10.36
N HIS A 44 -20.10 -2.18 -9.19
CA HIS A 44 -18.62 -2.17 -9.03
C HIS A 44 -17.95 -3.42 -9.63
N LEU A 45 -18.71 -4.47 -9.93
CA LEU A 45 -18.22 -5.65 -10.64
C LEU A 45 -17.99 -5.42 -12.15
N ASP A 46 -18.55 -4.36 -12.73
CA ASP A 46 -18.34 -3.97 -14.13
C ASP A 46 -17.23 -2.90 -14.23
N THR A 47 -16.07 -3.24 -13.67
CA THR A 47 -14.85 -2.44 -13.66
C THR A 47 -13.66 -3.31 -14.08
N GLN A 48 -12.51 -2.69 -14.33
CA GLN A 48 -11.26 -3.40 -14.60
C GLN A 48 -10.89 -4.36 -13.47
N LEU A 49 -11.03 -3.92 -12.22
CA LEU A 49 -10.80 -4.74 -11.03
C LEU A 49 -11.84 -5.86 -10.92
N GLY A 50 -13.13 -5.55 -11.08
CA GLY A 50 -14.20 -6.55 -11.03
C GLY A 50 -14.04 -7.65 -12.08
N PHE A 51 -13.64 -7.29 -13.30
CA PHE A 51 -13.35 -8.28 -14.36
C PHE A 51 -12.11 -9.12 -14.06
N ALA A 52 -11.09 -8.54 -13.44
CA ALA A 52 -9.91 -9.25 -13.00
C ALA A 52 -10.24 -10.29 -11.91
N VAL A 53 -11.05 -9.91 -10.90
CA VAL A 53 -11.55 -10.84 -9.88
C VAL A 53 -12.30 -12.00 -10.53
N ARG A 54 -13.25 -11.71 -11.44
CA ARG A 54 -14.03 -12.73 -12.16
C ARG A 54 -13.18 -13.65 -13.03
N ARG A 55 -12.01 -13.19 -13.48
CA ARG A 55 -11.10 -13.99 -14.28
C ARG A 55 -10.29 -14.98 -13.45
N TRP A 56 -9.70 -14.52 -12.35
CA TRP A 56 -8.65 -15.28 -11.67
C TRP A 56 -9.10 -15.96 -10.38
N CYS A 57 -10.08 -15.41 -9.68
CA CYS A 57 -10.48 -15.95 -8.39
C CYS A 57 -11.39 -17.19 -8.45
N PRO A 58 -12.38 -17.29 -9.38
CA PRO A 58 -13.26 -18.45 -9.43
C PRO A 58 -12.54 -19.79 -9.59
N PRO A 59 -11.52 -19.95 -10.46
CA PRO A 59 -10.80 -21.21 -10.59
C PRO A 59 -10.15 -21.71 -9.29
N LEU A 60 -9.70 -20.79 -8.42
CA LEU A 60 -9.10 -21.12 -7.12
C LEU A 60 -10.13 -21.67 -6.12
N LEU A 61 -11.41 -21.43 -6.37
CA LEU A 61 -12.53 -21.96 -5.59
C LEU A 61 -13.25 -23.12 -6.29
N GLY A 62 -12.74 -23.60 -7.43
CA GLY A 62 -13.29 -24.72 -8.18
C GLY A 62 -14.45 -24.35 -9.12
N LEU A 63 -14.49 -23.10 -9.58
CA LEU A 63 -15.47 -22.58 -10.53
C LEU A 63 -14.81 -22.21 -11.86
N GLU A 64 -15.61 -22.10 -12.93
CA GLU A 64 -15.10 -21.60 -14.21
C GLU A 64 -14.77 -20.10 -14.15
N PRO A 65 -13.73 -19.64 -14.89
CA PRO A 65 -13.48 -18.22 -15.05
C PRO A 65 -14.72 -17.49 -15.55
N HIS A 66 -14.94 -16.26 -15.07
CA HIS A 66 -16.07 -15.42 -15.46
C HIS A 66 -17.46 -16.01 -15.13
N CYS A 67 -17.56 -16.94 -14.20
CA CYS A 67 -18.86 -17.40 -13.72
C CYS A 67 -19.72 -16.23 -13.21
N PRO A 68 -21.06 -16.36 -13.17
CA PRO A 68 -21.94 -15.31 -12.64
C PRO A 68 -21.52 -14.92 -11.20
N PRO A 69 -21.49 -13.62 -10.85
CA PRO A 69 -21.07 -13.16 -9.53
C PRO A 69 -21.83 -13.83 -8.37
N GLY A 70 -23.14 -14.11 -8.53
CA GLY A 70 -23.92 -14.81 -7.52
C GLY A 70 -23.37 -16.20 -7.24
N HIS A 71 -23.02 -16.98 -8.26
CA HIS A 71 -22.43 -18.31 -8.09
C HIS A 71 -21.09 -18.27 -7.36
N TYR A 72 -20.28 -17.22 -7.64
CA TYR A 72 -19.01 -17.03 -6.96
C TYR A 72 -19.21 -16.74 -5.46
N LEU A 73 -20.14 -15.84 -5.13
CA LEU A 73 -20.44 -15.48 -3.74
C LEU A 73 -21.10 -16.64 -2.97
N ASP A 74 -21.96 -17.44 -3.63
CA ASP A 74 -22.52 -18.66 -3.04
C ASP A 74 -21.42 -19.66 -2.70
N ARG A 75 -20.47 -19.86 -3.62
CA ARG A 75 -19.33 -20.76 -3.40
C ARG A 75 -18.41 -20.29 -2.28
N ARG A 76 -18.16 -18.96 -2.17
CA ARG A 76 -17.42 -18.41 -1.04
C ARG A 76 -18.10 -18.76 0.29
N ARG A 77 -19.40 -18.56 0.37
CA ARG A 77 -20.20 -18.83 1.56
C ARG A 77 -20.20 -20.33 1.93
N GLU A 78 -20.26 -21.23 0.94
CA GLU A 78 -20.15 -22.67 1.17
C GLU A 78 -18.79 -23.08 1.77
N LEU A 79 -17.70 -22.45 1.33
CA LEU A 79 -16.35 -22.76 1.79
C LEU A 79 -16.06 -22.10 3.15
N GLY A 80 -16.64 -20.93 3.41
CA GLY A 80 -16.39 -20.09 4.57
C GLY A 80 -15.10 -19.27 4.45
N ALA A 81 -15.05 -18.13 5.13
CA ALA A 81 -13.97 -17.13 5.02
C ALA A 81 -12.58 -17.74 5.26
N HIS A 82 -12.43 -18.60 6.26
CA HIS A 82 -11.13 -19.22 6.56
C HIS A 82 -10.55 -20.00 5.38
N GLU A 83 -11.35 -20.87 4.74
CA GLU A 83 -10.89 -21.67 3.61
C GLU A 83 -10.69 -20.83 2.34
N VAL A 84 -11.53 -19.82 2.12
CA VAL A 84 -11.35 -18.85 1.02
C VAL A 84 -10.04 -18.07 1.19
N ASN A 85 -9.80 -17.50 2.38
CA ASN A 85 -8.56 -16.79 2.67
C ASN A 85 -7.33 -17.69 2.44
N ARG A 86 -7.36 -18.92 2.96
CA ARG A 86 -6.26 -19.88 2.81
C ARG A 86 -5.98 -20.21 1.34
N ARG A 87 -7.02 -20.47 0.53
CA ARG A 87 -6.85 -20.81 -0.90
C ARG A 87 -6.33 -19.63 -1.70
N LEU A 88 -6.93 -18.47 -1.52
CA LEU A 88 -6.62 -17.30 -2.33
C LEU A 88 -5.24 -16.74 -1.96
N LEU A 89 -4.96 -16.51 -0.69
CA LEU A 89 -3.64 -16.04 -0.24
C LEU A 89 -2.54 -17.06 -0.58
N GLY A 90 -2.77 -18.35 -0.33
CA GLY A 90 -1.80 -19.41 -0.63
C GLY A 90 -1.50 -19.56 -2.13
N SER A 91 -2.37 -19.08 -3.04
CA SER A 91 -2.15 -19.13 -4.48
C SER A 91 -1.24 -18.02 -5.01
N THR A 92 -1.02 -16.95 -4.23
CA THR A 92 -0.26 -15.77 -4.67
C THR A 92 1.23 -16.00 -4.84
N GLY A 93 1.82 -16.95 -4.08
CA GLY A 93 3.26 -17.15 -4.03
C GLY A 93 4.03 -15.94 -3.48
N ILE A 94 3.35 -15.10 -2.70
CA ILE A 94 3.99 -14.06 -1.88
C ILE A 94 4.62 -14.74 -0.67
N THR A 95 5.86 -14.43 -0.37
CA THR A 95 6.62 -15.02 0.75
C THR A 95 6.64 -14.13 1.98
N ASP A 96 6.46 -12.82 1.79
CA ASP A 96 6.46 -11.82 2.86
C ASP A 96 5.40 -10.77 2.57
N TYR A 97 4.57 -10.49 3.58
CA TYR A 97 3.56 -9.44 3.57
C TYR A 97 3.93 -8.35 4.58
N LEU A 98 4.02 -7.11 4.13
CA LEU A 98 4.21 -5.95 5.00
C LEU A 98 2.85 -5.28 5.19
N ILE A 99 2.25 -5.52 6.36
CA ILE A 99 0.87 -5.14 6.64
C ILE A 99 0.81 -3.81 7.38
N ASP A 100 0.15 -2.83 6.77
CA ASP A 100 -0.25 -1.59 7.43
C ASP A 100 -1.40 -1.88 8.42
N THR A 101 -1.11 -1.75 9.71
CA THR A 101 -2.03 -2.07 10.82
C THR A 101 -2.98 -0.92 11.19
N GLY A 102 -3.09 0.10 10.32
CA GLY A 102 -3.92 1.29 10.57
C GLY A 102 -5.40 1.15 10.18
N LEU A 103 -5.83 0.00 9.66
CA LEU A 103 -7.25 -0.28 9.39
C LEU A 103 -7.81 -1.22 10.44
N ASP A 104 -9.00 -0.86 10.94
CA ASP A 104 -9.83 -1.67 11.83
C ASP A 104 -11.01 -2.29 11.04
N GLY A 105 -11.92 -3.00 11.69
CA GLY A 105 -13.17 -3.41 11.02
C GLY A 105 -13.29 -4.89 10.74
N GLY A 106 -12.94 -5.75 11.71
CA GLY A 106 -13.18 -7.20 11.61
C GLY A 106 -12.13 -7.94 10.78
N LEU A 107 -10.96 -7.33 10.62
CA LEU A 107 -9.82 -7.93 9.94
C LEU A 107 -9.11 -8.97 10.84
N LEU A 108 -8.38 -9.89 10.22
CA LEU A 108 -7.47 -10.79 10.93
C LEU A 108 -6.32 -9.96 11.54
N ASP A 109 -5.87 -10.35 12.73
CA ASP A 109 -4.59 -9.86 13.26
C ASP A 109 -3.39 -10.46 12.51
N LEU A 110 -2.18 -9.94 12.76
CA LEU A 110 -0.98 -10.41 12.05
C LEU A 110 -0.74 -11.92 12.17
N PRO A 111 -0.84 -12.56 13.36
CA PRO A 111 -0.75 -14.01 13.48
C PRO A 111 -1.83 -14.76 12.70
N GLY A 112 -3.08 -14.30 12.72
CA GLY A 112 -4.18 -14.89 11.97
C GLY A 112 -3.99 -14.78 10.46
N PHE A 113 -3.49 -13.64 9.99
CA PHE A 113 -3.14 -13.47 8.57
C PHE A 113 -1.98 -14.37 8.16
N ALA A 114 -0.92 -14.47 8.96
CA ALA A 114 0.22 -15.34 8.71
C ALA A 114 -0.21 -16.81 8.60
N ALA A 115 -1.11 -17.25 9.48
CA ALA A 115 -1.67 -18.61 9.43
C ALA A 115 -2.52 -18.85 8.17
N ALA A 116 -3.31 -17.86 7.73
CA ALA A 116 -4.11 -17.95 6.51
C ALA A 116 -3.26 -17.90 5.23
N GLY A 117 -2.27 -17.01 5.18
CA GLY A 117 -1.40 -16.79 4.02
C GLY A 117 -0.27 -17.82 3.87
N GLY A 118 0.14 -18.46 4.95
CA GLY A 118 1.27 -19.40 4.97
C GLY A 118 2.62 -18.74 4.64
N ALA A 119 2.78 -17.45 4.96
CA ALA A 119 3.95 -16.63 4.62
C ALA A 119 4.36 -15.76 5.81
N ALA A 120 5.56 -15.18 5.75
CA ALA A 120 6.02 -14.24 6.76
C ALA A 120 5.19 -12.94 6.74
N VAL A 121 4.96 -12.37 7.91
CA VAL A 121 4.19 -11.12 8.06
C VAL A 121 4.97 -10.15 8.92
N HIS A 122 5.07 -8.91 8.44
CA HIS A 122 5.79 -7.82 9.07
C HIS A 122 4.86 -6.62 9.25
N GLU A 123 5.02 -5.89 10.35
CA GLU A 123 4.21 -4.71 10.62
C GLU A 123 4.76 -3.46 9.94
N ILE A 124 3.87 -2.71 9.28
CA ILE A 124 4.04 -1.30 8.92
C ILE A 124 3.13 -0.50 9.86
N ALA A 125 3.72 0.33 10.70
CA ALA A 125 2.96 1.10 11.69
C ALA A 125 2.41 2.40 11.08
N ARG A 126 1.07 2.59 11.13
CA ARG A 126 0.43 3.81 10.61
C ARG A 126 0.56 4.96 11.62
N LEU A 127 1.22 6.03 11.22
CA LEU A 127 1.54 7.18 12.06
C LEU A 127 0.28 7.87 12.61
N GLU A 128 -0.72 8.11 11.76
CA GLU A 128 -1.95 8.76 12.17
C GLU A 128 -2.72 7.93 13.21
N SER A 129 -2.79 6.62 13.03
CA SER A 129 -3.43 5.71 13.99
C SER A 129 -2.69 5.64 15.32
N LEU A 130 -1.35 5.72 15.31
CA LEU A 130 -0.56 5.84 16.56
C LEU A 130 -0.93 7.10 17.32
N ALA A 131 -1.00 8.25 16.65
CA ALA A 131 -1.35 9.52 17.24
C ALA A 131 -2.81 9.55 17.74
N GLU A 132 -3.75 9.04 16.95
CA GLU A 132 -5.17 8.99 17.27
C GLU A 132 -5.44 8.15 18.54
N ARG A 133 -4.82 6.97 18.66
CA ARG A 133 -4.86 6.13 19.87
C ARG A 133 -4.18 6.80 21.07
N THR A 134 -3.08 7.49 20.85
CA THR A 134 -2.41 8.25 21.91
C THR A 134 -3.31 9.37 22.45
N ALA A 135 -4.02 10.06 21.55
CA ALA A 135 -4.95 11.11 21.94
C ALA A 135 -6.14 10.59 22.76
N ASP A 136 -6.62 9.37 22.49
CA ASP A 136 -7.74 8.77 23.22
C ASP A 136 -7.41 8.49 24.71
N THR A 137 -6.13 8.37 25.03
CA THR A 137 -5.63 8.04 26.38
C THR A 137 -4.88 9.19 27.07
N ALA A 138 -4.57 10.27 26.34
CA ALA A 138 -3.81 11.39 26.88
C ALA A 138 -4.62 12.20 27.89
N GLY A 139 -4.04 12.46 29.07
CA GLY A 139 -4.70 13.27 30.10
C GLY A 139 -4.69 14.78 29.85
N SER A 140 -3.85 15.25 28.92
CA SER A 140 -3.75 16.67 28.53
C SER A 140 -3.14 16.83 27.13
N ALA A 141 -3.32 18.01 26.53
CA ALA A 141 -2.69 18.35 25.25
C ALA A 141 -1.15 18.37 25.32
N GLU A 142 -0.59 18.76 26.45
CA GLU A 142 0.84 18.73 26.71
C GLU A 142 1.37 17.30 26.74
N ALA A 143 0.74 16.42 27.54
CA ALA A 143 1.11 15.01 27.63
C ALA A 143 1.01 14.31 26.26
N PHE A 144 -0.02 14.61 25.47
CA PHE A 144 -0.18 14.13 24.11
C PHE A 144 0.99 14.59 23.22
N ALA A 145 1.25 15.88 23.16
CA ALA A 145 2.32 16.44 22.31
C ALA A 145 3.70 15.87 22.65
N ASP A 146 4.03 15.82 23.95
CA ASP A 146 5.33 15.33 24.42
C ASP A 146 5.48 13.80 24.25
N GLY A 147 4.34 13.06 24.21
CA GLY A 147 4.31 11.61 24.02
C GLY A 147 4.48 11.14 22.57
N LEU A 148 4.10 11.95 21.58
CA LEU A 148 4.01 11.51 20.17
C LEU A 148 5.31 10.91 19.62
N ALA A 149 6.44 11.58 19.75
CA ALA A 149 7.73 11.05 19.30
C ALA A 149 8.15 9.78 20.05
N GLY A 150 7.72 9.63 21.31
CA GLY A 150 7.93 8.43 22.12
C GLY A 150 7.18 7.21 21.56
N VAL A 151 5.92 7.39 21.20
CA VAL A 151 5.07 6.34 20.61
C VAL A 151 5.62 5.87 19.27
N VAL A 152 6.10 6.78 18.42
CA VAL A 152 6.74 6.42 17.15
C VAL A 152 8.02 5.62 17.37
N ARG A 153 8.88 6.03 18.31
CA ARG A 153 10.10 5.28 18.67
C ARG A 153 9.80 3.90 19.26
N GLU A 154 8.73 3.77 20.02
CA GLU A 154 8.33 2.46 20.57
C GLU A 154 7.82 1.54 19.44
N ALA A 155 6.99 2.03 18.52
CA ALA A 155 6.57 1.29 17.35
C ALA A 155 7.75 0.84 16.46
N ALA A 156 8.80 1.65 16.36
CA ALA A 156 10.02 1.32 15.59
C ALA A 156 10.80 0.09 16.13
N ARG A 157 10.46 -0.41 17.33
CA ARG A 157 11.14 -1.60 17.89
C ARG A 157 10.66 -2.90 17.30
N THR A 158 9.46 -2.93 16.72
CA THR A 158 8.81 -4.12 16.17
C THR A 158 8.40 -3.96 14.72
N ALA A 159 8.00 -2.76 14.30
CA ALA A 159 7.66 -2.49 12.92
C ALA A 159 8.90 -2.42 12.01
N VAL A 160 8.76 -2.86 10.77
CA VAL A 160 9.82 -2.78 9.74
C VAL A 160 9.80 -1.46 8.97
N GLY A 161 8.77 -0.65 9.16
CA GLY A 161 8.60 0.66 8.52
C GLY A 161 7.37 1.39 9.02
N PHE A 162 7.19 2.60 8.53
CA PHE A 162 6.03 3.44 8.84
C PHE A 162 5.21 3.75 7.60
N LYS A 163 3.92 4.00 7.78
CA LYS A 163 3.00 4.51 6.76
C LYS A 163 2.38 5.80 7.23
N SER A 164 2.29 6.78 6.31
CA SER A 164 1.45 7.96 6.51
C SER A 164 0.41 8.11 5.41
N ILE A 165 -0.77 8.56 5.82
CA ILE A 165 -1.90 8.92 4.99
C ILE A 165 -2.16 10.44 5.02
N ALA A 166 -1.11 11.23 5.20
CA ALA A 166 -1.20 12.70 5.18
C ALA A 166 -1.89 13.23 3.91
N ALA A 167 -1.76 12.52 2.79
CA ALA A 167 -2.48 12.80 1.55
C ALA A 167 -4.01 12.93 1.74
N TYR A 168 -4.61 12.03 2.51
CA TYR A 168 -6.04 12.03 2.84
C TYR A 168 -6.42 13.05 3.89
N ARG A 169 -5.50 13.35 4.81
CA ARG A 169 -5.77 14.19 5.98
C ARG A 169 -5.59 15.68 5.71
N HIS A 170 -4.64 16.02 4.84
CA HIS A 170 -4.27 17.38 4.52
C HIS A 170 -3.92 17.58 3.05
N GLY A 171 -3.11 16.69 2.50
CA GLY A 171 -2.39 16.78 1.23
C GLY A 171 -0.90 16.62 1.46
N LEU A 172 -0.11 16.60 0.36
CA LEU A 172 1.34 16.38 0.42
C LEU A 172 2.16 17.67 0.41
N ASP A 173 1.51 18.82 0.31
CA ASP A 173 2.11 20.16 0.32
C ASP A 173 2.39 20.67 1.75
N LEU A 174 2.98 19.83 2.59
CA LEU A 174 3.38 20.17 3.96
C LEU A 174 4.68 21.00 3.96
N ASP A 175 4.80 21.90 4.96
CA ASP A 175 6.06 22.57 5.24
C ASP A 175 7.16 21.53 5.48
N PRO A 176 8.29 21.59 4.77
CA PRO A 176 9.34 20.56 4.86
C PRO A 176 10.14 20.59 6.16
N ALA A 177 10.12 21.71 6.92
CA ALA A 177 10.93 21.85 8.13
C ALA A 177 10.30 21.07 9.33
N PRO A 178 11.10 20.50 10.24
CA PRO A 178 10.55 19.92 11.47
C PRO A 178 9.88 21.02 12.32
N PRO A 179 8.68 20.76 12.88
CA PRO A 179 8.03 21.73 13.73
C PRO A 179 8.76 21.85 15.08
N SER A 180 8.79 23.06 15.64
CA SER A 180 9.29 23.27 17.00
C SER A 180 8.36 22.64 18.03
N GLY A 181 8.87 22.29 19.21
CA GLY A 181 8.03 21.76 20.30
C GLY A 181 6.91 22.72 20.73
N ALA A 182 7.10 24.04 20.59
CA ALA A 182 6.05 25.03 20.86
C ALA A 182 4.91 24.96 19.83
N GLU A 183 5.24 24.81 18.54
CA GLU A 183 4.24 24.60 17.47
C GLU A 183 3.46 23.31 17.66
N VAL A 184 4.15 22.22 18.02
CA VAL A 184 3.51 20.90 18.28
C VAL A 184 2.53 21.01 19.46
N ARG A 185 2.92 21.60 20.59
CA ARG A 185 2.02 21.79 21.73
C ARG A 185 0.82 22.68 21.40
N ALA A 186 1.03 23.76 20.68
CA ALA A 186 -0.06 24.64 20.24
C ALA A 186 -1.02 23.92 19.29
N ALA A 187 -0.51 23.13 18.36
CA ALA A 187 -1.30 22.33 17.44
C ALA A 187 -2.07 21.23 18.17
N ALA A 188 -1.47 20.54 19.13
CA ALA A 188 -2.11 19.56 19.99
C ALA A 188 -3.28 20.16 20.75
N GLY A 189 -3.10 21.35 21.36
CA GLY A 189 -4.18 22.07 22.05
C GLY A 189 -5.36 22.40 21.13
N ARG A 190 -5.09 22.92 19.93
CA ARG A 190 -6.16 23.23 18.95
C ARG A 190 -6.90 21.98 18.46
N TRP A 191 -6.14 20.94 18.09
CA TRP A 191 -6.73 19.74 17.53
C TRP A 191 -7.56 18.98 18.57
N LEU A 192 -7.03 18.77 19.79
CA LEU A 192 -7.76 18.08 20.86
C LEU A 192 -9.00 18.84 21.33
N ALA A 193 -8.97 20.19 21.35
CA ALA A 193 -10.13 20.97 21.73
C ALA A 193 -11.31 20.83 20.75
N GLY A 194 -11.03 20.52 19.47
CA GLY A 194 -12.06 20.32 18.44
C GLY A 194 -12.32 18.86 18.08
N ARG A 195 -11.59 17.91 18.69
CA ARG A 195 -11.66 16.49 18.33
C ARG A 195 -12.87 15.80 19.00
N ALA A 196 -13.72 15.16 18.21
CA ALA A 196 -14.67 14.18 18.72
C ALA A 196 -13.94 12.87 19.10
N PRO A 197 -14.47 12.01 20.00
CA PRO A 197 -13.94 10.67 20.25
C PRO A 197 -13.76 9.88 18.94
N GLY A 198 -12.59 9.27 18.74
CA GLY A 198 -12.24 8.60 17.48
C GLY A 198 -11.99 9.55 16.29
N GLY A 199 -11.90 10.87 16.53
CA GLY A 199 -11.67 11.86 15.49
C GLY A 199 -10.30 11.70 14.83
N ARG A 200 -10.27 11.87 13.51
CA ARG A 200 -9.08 11.70 12.65
C ARG A 200 -8.09 12.84 12.82
N LEU A 201 -6.80 12.53 12.76
CA LEU A 201 -5.74 13.54 12.79
C LEU A 201 -5.66 14.30 11.45
N THR A 202 -5.90 15.62 11.49
CA THR A 202 -5.90 16.48 10.30
C THR A 202 -5.02 17.74 10.45
N ASP A 203 -4.48 18.01 11.64
CA ASP A 203 -3.63 19.19 11.85
C ASP A 203 -2.26 19.01 11.14
N PRO A 204 -1.89 19.89 10.18
CA PRO A 204 -0.68 19.74 9.38
C PRO A 204 0.62 19.81 10.19
N VAL A 205 0.63 20.50 11.33
CA VAL A 205 1.80 20.57 12.20
C VAL A 205 2.02 19.23 12.91
N LEU A 206 0.95 18.58 13.37
CA LEU A 206 1.03 17.26 13.99
C LEU A 206 1.39 16.18 12.97
N LEU A 207 0.81 16.22 11.76
CA LEU A 207 1.21 15.33 10.67
C LEU A 207 2.71 15.48 10.34
N ARG A 208 3.17 16.70 10.19
CA ARG A 208 4.60 17.00 9.95
C ARG A 208 5.48 16.49 11.10
N HIS A 209 5.06 16.67 12.35
CA HIS A 209 5.77 16.13 13.51
C HIS A 209 5.92 14.62 13.47
N LEU A 210 4.86 13.90 13.11
CA LEU A 210 4.88 12.44 12.98
C LEU A 210 5.82 11.98 11.85
N LEU A 211 5.76 12.64 10.69
CA LEU A 211 6.64 12.33 9.56
C LEU A 211 8.11 12.49 9.94
N TRP A 212 8.46 13.57 10.64
CA TRP A 212 9.81 13.80 11.13
C TRP A 212 10.23 12.80 12.20
N SER A 213 9.34 12.50 13.16
CA SER A 213 9.60 11.48 14.18
C SER A 213 9.86 10.11 13.58
N ALA A 214 9.13 9.74 12.51
CA ALA A 214 9.36 8.50 11.78
C ALA A 214 10.70 8.54 11.02
N ALA A 215 11.00 9.62 10.30
CA ALA A 215 12.24 9.78 9.56
C ALA A 215 13.48 9.67 10.47
N GLU A 216 13.41 10.22 11.67
CA GLU A 216 14.49 10.16 12.66
C GLU A 216 14.77 8.75 13.20
N THR A 217 13.87 7.79 13.00
CA THR A 217 14.12 6.37 13.35
C THR A 217 15.05 5.66 12.36
N GLY A 218 15.19 6.20 11.14
CA GLY A 218 15.93 5.59 10.04
C GLY A 218 15.20 4.47 9.31
N LEU A 219 14.02 4.03 9.79
CA LEU A 219 13.18 3.03 9.10
C LEU A 219 12.53 3.64 7.85
N PRO A 220 12.20 2.80 6.84
CA PRO A 220 11.48 3.25 5.66
C PRO A 220 10.13 3.90 5.99
N LEU A 221 9.85 5.03 5.35
CA LEU A 221 8.61 5.78 5.48
C LEU A 221 7.81 5.70 4.17
N GLN A 222 6.69 5.00 4.21
CA GLN A 222 5.73 4.89 3.11
C GLN A 222 4.76 6.08 3.15
N LEU A 223 4.60 6.75 2.02
CA LEU A 223 3.67 7.88 1.86
C LEU A 223 2.65 7.54 0.78
N HIS A 224 1.36 7.66 1.11
CA HIS A 224 0.31 7.55 0.10
C HIS A 224 0.44 8.67 -0.92
N THR A 225 0.44 8.34 -2.21
CA THR A 225 0.47 9.29 -3.32
C THR A 225 -0.52 8.90 -4.42
N GLY A 226 -1.07 9.87 -5.11
CA GLY A 226 -1.99 9.63 -6.22
C GLY A 226 -3.39 9.20 -5.79
N PHE A 227 -3.95 8.26 -6.53
CA PHE A 227 -5.33 7.79 -6.48
C PHE A 227 -5.67 7.09 -5.14
N GLY A 228 -6.92 7.25 -4.70
CA GLY A 228 -7.52 6.64 -3.52
C GLY A 228 -8.98 7.05 -3.35
N ASP A 229 -9.51 7.00 -2.13
CA ASP A 229 -10.90 7.27 -1.79
C ASP A 229 -11.30 8.76 -1.89
N PRO A 230 -12.60 9.13 -1.75
CA PRO A 230 -13.07 10.52 -1.89
C PRO A 230 -12.58 11.50 -0.84
N ASP A 231 -11.98 11.04 0.27
CA ASP A 231 -11.40 11.93 1.29
C ASP A 231 -10.22 12.74 0.73
N LEU A 232 -9.53 12.23 -0.29
CA LEU A 232 -8.40 12.92 -0.88
C LEU A 232 -8.80 13.93 -1.97
N ARG A 233 -7.93 14.89 -2.19
CA ARG A 233 -7.94 15.78 -3.36
C ARG A 233 -6.79 15.39 -4.27
N LEU A 234 -7.09 14.74 -5.39
CA LEU A 234 -6.08 14.09 -6.24
C LEU A 234 -4.90 15.01 -6.61
N HIS A 235 -5.17 16.29 -6.94
CA HIS A 235 -4.11 17.25 -7.26
C HIS A 235 -3.21 17.61 -6.07
N ARG A 236 -3.63 17.35 -4.82
CA ARG A 236 -2.81 17.48 -3.61
C ARG A 236 -2.10 16.20 -3.20
N CYS A 237 -2.21 15.17 -4.02
CA CYS A 237 -1.58 13.86 -3.84
C CYS A 237 -0.50 13.60 -4.91
N ASP A 238 -0.12 14.62 -5.70
CA ASP A 238 1.02 14.54 -6.61
C ASP A 238 2.31 14.40 -5.77
N PRO A 239 3.11 13.34 -5.96
CA PRO A 239 4.36 13.14 -5.22
C PRO A 239 5.37 14.29 -5.37
N LEU A 240 5.29 15.09 -6.43
CA LEU A 240 6.16 16.27 -6.59
C LEU A 240 6.01 17.30 -5.46
N LEU A 241 4.85 17.36 -4.80
CA LEU A 241 4.62 18.21 -3.64
C LEU A 241 5.51 17.83 -2.45
N LEU A 242 6.03 16.60 -2.41
CA LEU A 242 6.96 16.12 -1.38
C LEU A 242 8.43 16.50 -1.65
N THR A 243 8.75 17.19 -2.75
CA THR A 243 10.13 17.42 -3.19
C THR A 243 10.99 18.05 -2.09
N ASP A 244 10.50 19.07 -1.41
CA ASP A 244 11.27 19.77 -0.38
C ASP A 244 11.35 18.95 0.92
N PHE A 245 10.31 18.21 1.30
CA PHE A 245 10.36 17.23 2.39
C PHE A 245 11.39 16.14 2.14
N ILE A 246 11.40 15.55 0.93
CA ILE A 246 12.38 14.53 0.51
C ILE A 246 13.82 15.07 0.66
N ARG A 247 14.06 16.31 0.26
CA ARG A 247 15.37 16.94 0.44
C ARG A 247 15.73 17.11 1.91
N ALA A 248 14.77 17.57 2.72
CA ALA A 248 14.97 17.87 4.13
C ALA A 248 15.26 16.61 4.96
N VAL A 249 14.59 15.49 4.71
CA VAL A 249 14.76 14.24 5.49
C VAL A 249 16.01 13.44 5.08
N ARG A 250 16.64 13.73 3.95
CA ARG A 250 17.81 12.98 3.47
C ARG A 250 18.93 12.78 4.53
N PRO A 251 19.28 13.76 5.37
CA PRO A 251 20.31 13.58 6.38
C PRO A 251 19.97 12.56 7.48
N THR A 252 18.70 12.20 7.67
CA THR A 252 18.28 11.21 8.67
C THR A 252 18.63 9.78 8.27
N GLY A 253 18.91 9.53 6.98
CA GLY A 253 19.10 8.19 6.43
C GLY A 253 17.81 7.44 6.13
N CYS A 254 16.64 8.03 6.42
CA CYS A 254 15.33 7.44 6.11
C CYS A 254 15.13 7.28 4.61
N SER A 255 14.65 6.12 4.19
CA SER A 255 14.17 5.87 2.83
C SER A 255 12.69 6.23 2.71
N VAL A 256 12.33 7.00 1.68
CA VAL A 256 10.95 7.41 1.39
C VAL A 256 10.39 6.51 0.28
N VAL A 257 9.25 5.90 0.53
CA VAL A 257 8.52 5.06 -0.44
C VAL A 257 7.26 5.79 -0.91
N LEU A 258 7.21 6.12 -2.18
CA LEU A 258 6.05 6.75 -2.81
C LEU A 258 5.10 5.65 -3.26
N LEU A 259 4.01 5.44 -2.51
CA LEU A 259 3.04 4.38 -2.77
C LEU A 259 2.10 4.77 -3.91
N HIS A 260 1.73 3.76 -4.71
CA HIS A 260 0.70 3.78 -5.75
C HIS A 260 1.02 4.66 -6.96
N GLY A 261 1.21 5.95 -6.77
CA GLY A 261 1.66 6.93 -7.77
C GLY A 261 0.68 7.28 -8.89
N TYR A 262 -0.37 6.50 -9.19
CA TYR A 262 -1.28 6.78 -10.29
C TYR A 262 -2.17 7.99 -10.02
N PRO A 263 -2.35 8.94 -10.98
CA PRO A 263 -1.81 8.95 -12.35
C PRO A 263 -0.41 9.59 -12.47
N TYR A 264 0.29 9.84 -11.38
CA TYR A 264 1.57 10.56 -11.32
C TYR A 264 2.80 9.61 -11.35
N LEU A 265 2.71 8.48 -12.06
CA LEU A 265 3.78 7.48 -12.10
C LEU A 265 5.13 8.07 -12.55
N ARG A 266 5.12 8.95 -13.56
CA ARG A 266 6.33 9.63 -14.04
C ARG A 266 6.91 10.59 -12.99
N SER A 267 6.05 11.25 -12.20
CA SER A 267 6.48 12.08 -11.08
C SER A 267 7.18 11.24 -10.00
N SER A 268 6.62 10.09 -9.63
CA SER A 268 7.24 9.14 -8.69
C SER A 268 8.56 8.61 -9.24
N GLY A 269 8.57 8.20 -10.52
CA GLY A 269 9.77 7.72 -11.22
C GLY A 269 10.88 8.78 -11.27
N TYR A 270 10.53 10.03 -11.56
CA TYR A 270 11.48 11.16 -11.53
C TYR A 270 12.09 11.34 -10.13
N LEU A 271 11.27 11.38 -9.08
CA LEU A 271 11.77 11.52 -7.71
C LEU A 271 12.67 10.34 -7.30
N ALA A 272 12.27 9.11 -7.64
CA ALA A 272 13.10 7.94 -7.42
C ALA A 272 14.41 8.00 -8.21
N HIS A 273 14.40 8.59 -9.41
CA HIS A 273 15.61 8.74 -10.25
C HIS A 273 16.60 9.71 -9.62
N VAL A 274 16.14 10.88 -9.19
CA VAL A 274 17.04 11.98 -8.77
C VAL A 274 17.41 11.95 -7.29
N TYR A 275 16.63 11.24 -6.44
CA TYR A 275 16.92 11.13 -5.01
C TYR A 275 17.29 9.69 -4.62
N PRO A 276 18.51 9.43 -4.13
CA PRO A 276 19.01 8.08 -3.84
C PRO A 276 18.15 7.30 -2.82
N HIS A 277 17.53 7.98 -1.87
CA HIS A 277 16.73 7.42 -0.78
C HIS A 277 15.22 7.35 -1.09
N VAL A 278 14.81 7.61 -2.35
CA VAL A 278 13.40 7.53 -2.76
C VAL A 278 13.15 6.27 -3.58
N TYR A 279 12.09 5.58 -3.28
CA TYR A 279 11.59 4.38 -3.97
C TYR A 279 10.20 4.65 -4.52
N ALA A 280 9.81 3.97 -5.61
CA ALA A 280 8.49 4.07 -6.22
C ALA A 280 7.79 2.70 -6.21
N ASP A 281 6.49 2.73 -6.03
CA ASP A 281 5.61 1.57 -5.97
C ASP A 281 4.52 1.68 -7.06
N VAL A 282 3.92 0.56 -7.44
CA VAL A 282 2.86 0.51 -8.46
C VAL A 282 1.57 -0.16 -7.98
N GLY A 283 1.51 -0.58 -6.70
CA GLY A 283 0.49 -1.41 -6.08
C GLY A 283 -0.95 -1.23 -6.55
N LEU A 284 -1.72 -0.42 -5.85
CA LEU A 284 -3.13 -0.09 -6.13
C LEU A 284 -3.40 0.20 -7.62
N SER A 285 -2.45 0.89 -8.29
CA SER A 285 -2.57 1.29 -9.69
C SER A 285 -2.86 0.12 -10.62
N LEU A 286 -2.19 -1.03 -10.40
CA LEU A 286 -2.34 -2.20 -11.26
C LEU A 286 -3.72 -2.82 -11.14
N SER A 287 -4.21 -2.98 -9.91
CA SER A 287 -5.51 -3.58 -9.62
C SER A 287 -6.64 -2.79 -10.29
N TYR A 288 -6.64 -1.46 -10.14
CA TYR A 288 -7.67 -0.60 -10.71
C TYR A 288 -7.54 -0.35 -12.21
N THR A 289 -6.37 -0.49 -12.80
CA THR A 289 -6.17 -0.37 -14.25
C THR A 289 -6.32 -1.71 -14.98
N GLY A 290 -6.30 -2.83 -14.28
CA GLY A 290 -6.65 -4.17 -14.77
C GLY A 290 -5.93 -4.55 -16.06
N ALA A 291 -6.66 -4.67 -17.16
CA ALA A 291 -6.10 -5.04 -18.47
C ALA A 291 -5.01 -4.08 -18.97
N ARG A 292 -4.92 -2.86 -18.41
CA ARG A 292 -3.89 -1.87 -18.72
C ARG A 292 -2.62 -2.00 -17.86
N ALA A 293 -2.56 -2.92 -16.90
CA ALA A 293 -1.44 -3.09 -15.96
C ALA A 293 -0.06 -3.11 -16.64
N ARG A 294 0.05 -3.76 -17.82
CA ARG A 294 1.29 -3.77 -18.61
C ARG A 294 1.74 -2.37 -19.03
N ALA A 295 0.82 -1.52 -19.47
CA ALA A 295 1.14 -0.14 -19.87
C ALA A 295 1.51 0.72 -18.66
N VAL A 296 0.84 0.52 -17.54
CA VAL A 296 1.15 1.19 -16.25
C VAL A 296 2.55 0.82 -15.76
N LEU A 297 2.92 -0.46 -15.82
CA LEU A 297 4.28 -0.92 -15.49
C LEU A 297 5.33 -0.36 -16.46
N ALA A 298 5.03 -0.28 -17.76
CA ALA A 298 5.93 0.33 -18.72
C ALA A 298 6.20 1.80 -18.38
N GLU A 299 5.16 2.56 -18.04
CA GLU A 299 5.27 3.95 -17.62
C GLU A 299 6.08 4.12 -16.31
N ALA A 300 5.85 3.25 -15.33
CA ALA A 300 6.61 3.26 -14.08
C ALA A 300 8.11 2.96 -14.29
N LEU A 301 8.44 2.12 -15.27
CA LEU A 301 9.81 1.75 -15.60
C LEU A 301 10.54 2.77 -16.49
N GLU A 302 9.86 3.83 -17.01
CA GLU A 302 10.50 4.83 -17.87
C GLU A 302 11.65 5.57 -17.15
N LEU A 303 11.44 5.98 -15.90
CA LEU A 303 12.40 6.77 -15.13
C LEU A 303 12.86 6.11 -13.84
N THR A 304 12.04 5.24 -13.25
CA THR A 304 12.40 4.60 -11.98
C THR A 304 13.61 3.68 -12.17
N PRO A 305 14.72 3.89 -11.44
CA PRO A 305 15.82 2.93 -11.44
C PRO A 305 15.31 1.55 -10.99
N PHE A 306 15.64 0.49 -11.71
CA PHE A 306 15.07 -0.84 -11.49
C PHE A 306 15.28 -1.40 -10.08
N GLY A 307 16.40 -1.01 -9.44
CA GLY A 307 16.69 -1.32 -8.04
C GLY A 307 15.83 -0.54 -7.02
N LYS A 308 14.88 0.28 -7.48
CA LYS A 308 14.01 1.13 -6.62
C LYS A 308 12.52 1.00 -6.94
N LEU A 309 12.15 0.15 -7.91
CA LEU A 309 10.76 -0.20 -8.16
C LEU A 309 10.36 -1.29 -7.16
N LEU A 310 9.23 -1.08 -6.49
CA LEU A 310 8.66 -1.99 -5.50
C LEU A 310 7.33 -2.55 -6.00
N PHE A 311 7.03 -3.78 -5.58
CA PHE A 311 5.72 -4.40 -5.76
C PHE A 311 4.93 -4.33 -4.46
N SER A 312 3.66 -3.98 -4.59
CA SER A 312 2.65 -4.17 -3.55
C SER A 312 1.30 -4.51 -4.19
N THR A 313 0.36 -4.98 -3.40
CA THR A 313 -1.03 -5.16 -3.85
C THR A 313 -1.91 -4.01 -3.40
N ASP A 314 -1.60 -3.38 -2.27
CA ASP A 314 -2.49 -2.51 -1.50
C ASP A 314 -3.85 -3.15 -1.22
N ALA A 315 -3.86 -4.48 -1.18
CA ALA A 315 -5.07 -5.26 -0.96
C ALA A 315 -5.58 -5.09 0.48
N HIS A 316 -6.91 -4.99 0.64
CA HIS A 316 -7.54 -4.88 1.95
C HIS A 316 -8.89 -5.59 1.96
N GLY A 317 -9.22 -6.23 3.09
CA GLY A 317 -10.51 -6.89 3.31
C GLY A 317 -10.70 -8.18 2.51
N LEU A 318 -10.49 -8.18 1.20
CA LEU A 318 -10.72 -9.33 0.34
C LEU A 318 -9.40 -10.00 -0.09
N PRO A 319 -9.24 -11.33 0.09
CA PRO A 319 -8.08 -12.06 -0.41
C PRO A 319 -8.02 -12.09 -1.95
N GLU A 320 -9.12 -11.85 -2.65
CA GLU A 320 -9.20 -11.68 -4.09
C GLU A 320 -8.29 -10.56 -4.62
N LEU A 321 -8.16 -9.48 -3.86
CA LEU A 321 -7.35 -8.34 -4.27
C LEU A 321 -5.85 -8.68 -4.31
N PHE A 322 -5.39 -9.55 -3.41
CA PHE A 322 -4.02 -10.09 -3.44
C PHE A 322 -3.78 -10.94 -4.69
N VAL A 323 -4.73 -11.81 -5.04
CA VAL A 323 -4.65 -12.61 -6.28
C VAL A 323 -4.58 -11.70 -7.50
N VAL A 324 -5.46 -10.72 -7.59
CA VAL A 324 -5.54 -9.79 -8.73
C VAL A 324 -4.25 -8.97 -8.85
N GLY A 325 -3.80 -8.33 -7.77
CA GLY A 325 -2.58 -7.52 -7.79
C GLY A 325 -1.36 -8.34 -8.21
N THR A 326 -1.23 -9.55 -7.68
CA THR A 326 -0.15 -10.48 -8.01
C THR A 326 -0.17 -10.91 -9.48
N GLU A 327 -1.33 -11.33 -9.99
CA GLU A 327 -1.47 -11.80 -11.38
C GLU A 327 -1.22 -10.67 -12.38
N LEU A 328 -1.72 -9.46 -12.10
CA LEU A 328 -1.51 -8.29 -12.94
C LEU A 328 -0.03 -7.89 -12.97
N PHE A 329 0.63 -7.85 -11.81
CA PHE A 329 2.05 -7.54 -11.73
C PHE A 329 2.90 -8.58 -12.49
N ARG A 330 2.73 -9.87 -12.17
CA ARG A 330 3.51 -10.94 -12.81
C ARG A 330 3.34 -10.95 -14.33
N ARG A 331 2.09 -10.98 -14.81
CA ARG A 331 1.79 -11.01 -16.26
C ARG A 331 2.23 -9.74 -16.96
N GLY A 332 2.01 -8.59 -16.33
CA GLY A 332 2.42 -7.30 -16.87
C GLY A 332 3.94 -7.22 -17.03
N LEU A 333 4.67 -7.48 -15.96
CA LEU A 333 6.13 -7.42 -15.97
C LEU A 333 6.73 -8.49 -16.90
N THR A 334 6.33 -9.75 -16.78
CA THR A 334 6.78 -10.83 -17.65
C THR A 334 6.56 -10.50 -19.12
N GLY A 335 5.39 -9.96 -19.47
CA GLY A 335 5.08 -9.57 -20.86
C GLY A 335 5.96 -8.45 -21.38
N LEU A 336 6.25 -7.42 -20.55
CA LEU A 336 7.17 -6.33 -20.93
C LEU A 336 8.59 -6.83 -21.12
N LEU A 337 9.10 -7.60 -20.18
CA LEU A 337 10.46 -8.13 -20.24
C LEU A 337 10.67 -9.04 -21.46
N ALA A 338 9.68 -9.87 -21.78
CA ALA A 338 9.71 -10.72 -22.96
C ALA A 338 9.73 -9.89 -24.27
N GLU A 339 8.89 -8.84 -24.34
CA GLU A 339 8.84 -7.93 -25.51
C GLU A 339 10.17 -7.20 -25.71
N TRP A 340 10.68 -6.54 -24.67
CA TRP A 340 11.92 -5.77 -24.77
C TRP A 340 13.15 -6.65 -25.01
N THR A 341 13.13 -7.91 -24.55
CA THR A 341 14.17 -8.88 -24.87
C THR A 341 14.08 -9.34 -26.32
N ALA A 342 12.87 -9.59 -26.84
CA ALA A 342 12.66 -9.99 -28.23
C ALA A 342 13.05 -8.88 -29.23
N GLU A 343 12.83 -7.62 -28.85
CA GLU A 343 13.24 -6.44 -29.64
C GLU A 343 14.75 -6.15 -29.56
N GLY A 344 15.48 -6.84 -28.68
CA GLY A 344 16.90 -6.61 -28.45
C GLY A 344 17.21 -5.34 -27.61
N ALA A 345 16.19 -4.71 -27.05
CA ALA A 345 16.38 -3.56 -26.15
C ALA A 345 17.05 -3.98 -24.83
N TRP A 346 16.74 -5.18 -24.35
CA TRP A 346 17.31 -5.74 -23.12
C TRP A 346 17.93 -7.11 -23.38
N SER A 347 18.98 -7.48 -22.60
CA SER A 347 19.44 -8.87 -22.59
C SER A 347 18.51 -9.74 -21.73
N ALA A 348 18.45 -11.04 -21.98
CA ALA A 348 17.71 -11.99 -21.16
C ALA A 348 18.19 -11.96 -19.69
N ALA A 349 19.49 -11.84 -19.47
CA ALA A 349 20.09 -11.76 -18.13
C ALA A 349 19.67 -10.48 -17.38
N ASP A 350 19.58 -9.35 -18.08
CA ASP A 350 19.08 -8.10 -17.48
C ASP A 350 17.59 -8.19 -17.13
N ALA A 351 16.79 -8.80 -18.01
CA ALA A 351 15.38 -9.02 -17.76
C ALA A 351 15.12 -9.91 -16.52
N GLU A 352 15.86 -11.01 -16.38
CA GLU A 352 15.81 -11.87 -15.19
C GLU A 352 16.21 -11.13 -13.92
N ARG A 353 17.29 -10.34 -13.97
CA ARG A 353 17.76 -9.54 -12.86
C ARG A 353 16.73 -8.50 -12.44
N VAL A 354 16.10 -7.80 -13.38
CA VAL A 354 15.06 -6.79 -13.09
C VAL A 354 13.81 -7.45 -12.53
N ALA A 355 13.40 -8.61 -13.07
CA ALA A 355 12.26 -9.36 -12.52
C ALA A 355 12.50 -9.74 -11.05
N ALA A 356 13.69 -10.23 -10.70
CA ALA A 356 14.05 -10.60 -9.33
C ALA A 356 14.10 -9.37 -8.40
N MET A 357 14.68 -8.25 -8.88
CA MET A 357 14.71 -7.00 -8.10
C MET A 357 13.32 -6.48 -7.79
N ALA A 358 12.47 -6.30 -8.82
CA ALA A 358 11.15 -5.71 -8.67
C ALA A 358 10.15 -6.64 -7.94
N GLY A 359 10.30 -7.97 -8.09
CA GLY A 359 9.42 -8.94 -7.43
C GLY A 359 9.58 -9.01 -5.91
N GLY A 360 10.80 -8.82 -5.41
CA GLY A 360 11.05 -8.92 -3.96
C GLY A 360 12.42 -8.45 -3.50
N GLY A 361 13.47 -8.58 -4.34
CA GLY A 361 14.83 -8.26 -3.94
C GLY A 361 15.01 -6.81 -3.45
N ASN A 362 14.30 -5.86 -4.07
CA ASN A 362 14.33 -4.46 -3.64
C ASN A 362 13.67 -4.26 -2.27
N ALA A 363 12.52 -4.88 -2.03
CA ALA A 363 11.82 -4.81 -0.75
C ALA A 363 12.64 -5.49 0.36
N ARG A 364 13.18 -6.69 0.13
CA ARG A 364 14.04 -7.38 1.10
C ARG A 364 15.21 -6.52 1.55
N ARG A 365 15.92 -5.93 0.58
CA ARG A 365 17.04 -5.02 0.87
C ARG A 365 16.59 -3.76 1.62
N LEU A 366 15.47 -3.15 1.21
CA LEU A 366 14.97 -1.90 1.80
C LEU A 366 14.53 -2.08 3.25
N TYR A 367 13.79 -3.15 3.54
CA TYR A 367 13.20 -3.41 4.85
C TYR A 367 14.03 -4.37 5.72
N GLY A 368 15.19 -4.85 5.23
CA GLY A 368 16.06 -5.74 6.01
C GLY A 368 15.43 -7.10 6.32
N LEU A 369 14.70 -7.71 5.35
CA LEU A 369 13.94 -8.94 5.58
C LEU A 369 14.78 -10.23 5.48
N ASP A 370 16.04 -10.14 5.13
CA ASP A 370 16.95 -11.29 4.95
C ASP A 370 17.73 -11.64 6.23
N GLY A 371 17.30 -11.14 7.39
CA GLY A 371 17.94 -11.29 8.70
C GLY A 371 17.42 -12.46 9.51
#